data_3c3789613d42e929f185eeeeb9b2e5e3
#
_entry.id   3c3789613d42e929f185eeeeb9b2e5e3
#
_cell.length_a   1.000
_cell.length_b   1.000
_cell.length_c   1.000
_cell.angle_alpha   90.00
_cell.angle_beta   90.00
_cell.angle_gamma   90.00
#
_symmetry.space_group_name_H-M   'P 1'
#
loop_
_entity.id
_entity.type
_entity.pdbx_description
1 polymer ?
#
loop_
_entity_poly.entity_id
_entity_poly.type
_entity_poly.pdbx_seq_one_letter_code
_entity_poly.pdbx_strand_id
1 'polypeptide(L)'
;CGCDLSRPVMQGIFPSFSQGELVMYQHLHSAAQIIQAGGVVAYPTESVYGLGCDPFNESAVMHLLAIKERPVSKGLILIGADLSQLAPYLRLTDSEHEQLAGQWPAPRTYLVEAGENVPAWVRGAFSKVAVRVPDHPLARDLCRAVGHPIISTSANISGRPAARNQFQVARQLGERLDFIVSGACDRAAKPSTIIDLESGRILRA
;
A
#
# COMPACT_ATOMS: atom_id res chain seq x y z
N CYS A 1 52.94 0.93 -33.83
CA CYS A 1 52.25 0.08 -32.90
C CYS A 1 51.07 0.86 -32.34
N GLY A 2 49.90 0.71 -32.96
CA GLY A 2 48.64 1.33 -32.51
C GLY A 2 47.89 0.33 -31.63
N CYS A 3 47.60 0.71 -30.41
CA CYS A 3 46.66 0.00 -29.55
C CYS A 3 45.29 0.62 -29.73
N ASP A 4 44.44 -0.09 -30.44
CA ASP A 4 43.01 0.17 -30.53
C ASP A 4 42.32 -0.27 -29.21
N LEU A 5 41.88 0.68 -28.42
CA LEU A 5 41.09 0.47 -27.20
C LEU A 5 39.62 0.76 -27.48
N SER A 6 39.03 0.07 -28.43
CA SER A 6 37.55 0.01 -28.54
C SER A 6 37.00 -0.91 -27.48
N ARG A 7 36.73 -0.38 -26.28
CA ARG A 7 35.92 -1.08 -25.28
C ARG A 7 34.47 -1.14 -25.76
N PRO A 8 33.82 -2.30 -25.74
CA PRO A 8 32.39 -2.38 -26.01
C PRO A 8 31.66 -1.66 -24.85
N VAL A 9 30.94 -0.59 -25.19
CA VAL A 9 29.96 0.01 -24.29
C VAL A 9 28.90 -1.05 -24.04
N MET A 10 28.85 -1.58 -22.83
CA MET A 10 27.73 -2.39 -22.38
C MET A 10 26.49 -1.50 -22.44
N GLN A 11 25.73 -1.59 -23.52
CA GLN A 11 24.36 -1.09 -23.58
C GLN A 11 23.55 -1.93 -22.60
N GLY A 12 23.36 -1.38 -21.39
CA GLY A 12 22.53 -1.97 -20.35
C GLY A 12 21.10 -2.11 -20.86
N ILE A 13 20.51 -3.27 -20.61
CA ILE A 13 19.11 -3.61 -20.85
C ILE A 13 18.26 -2.80 -19.84
N PHE A 14 18.16 -1.50 -20.03
CA PHE A 14 17.14 -0.68 -19.37
C PHE A 14 16.05 -0.38 -20.40
N PRO A 15 14.78 -0.66 -20.10
CA PRO A 15 13.69 -0.22 -20.95
C PRO A 15 13.76 1.30 -21.10
N SER A 16 13.55 1.81 -22.30
CA SER A 16 13.51 3.24 -22.58
C SER A 16 12.25 3.85 -21.95
N PHE A 17 12.39 4.40 -20.77
CA PHE A 17 11.32 5.15 -20.12
C PHE A 17 11.15 6.51 -20.77
N SER A 18 9.92 6.95 -20.98
CA SER A 18 9.64 8.35 -21.22
C SER A 18 10.06 9.19 -20.00
N GLN A 19 10.29 10.49 -20.19
CA GLN A 19 10.72 11.37 -19.10
C GLN A 19 9.71 11.39 -17.93
N GLY A 20 8.41 11.26 -18.23
CA GLY A 20 7.35 11.18 -17.21
C GLY A 20 7.36 9.86 -16.44
N GLU A 21 7.60 8.74 -17.12
CA GLU A 21 7.74 7.43 -16.46
C GLU A 21 8.98 7.36 -15.56
N LEU A 22 10.09 7.95 -15.98
CA LEU A 22 11.30 8.02 -15.16
C LEU A 22 11.08 8.81 -13.87
N VAL A 23 10.42 9.97 -13.95
CA VAL A 23 10.07 10.79 -12.77
C VAL A 23 9.16 10.01 -11.83
N MET A 24 8.14 9.32 -12.37
CA MET A 24 7.23 8.51 -11.57
C MET A 24 7.95 7.34 -10.89
N TYR A 25 8.83 6.66 -11.61
CA TYR A 25 9.67 5.59 -11.06
C TYR A 25 10.55 6.09 -9.90
N GLN A 26 11.19 7.25 -10.05
CA GLN A 26 11.99 7.86 -9.00
C GLN A 26 11.15 8.22 -7.76
N HIS A 27 9.94 8.75 -7.94
CA HIS A 27 9.02 9.06 -6.85
C HIS A 27 8.60 7.81 -6.07
N LEU A 28 8.27 6.72 -6.78
CA LEU A 28 7.91 5.45 -6.14
C LEU A 28 9.11 4.85 -5.39
N HIS A 29 10.30 4.91 -5.97
CA HIS A 29 11.51 4.41 -5.32
C HIS A 29 11.84 5.21 -4.06
N SER A 30 11.75 6.53 -4.10
CA SER A 30 11.94 7.39 -2.93
C SER A 30 10.90 7.09 -1.84
N ALA A 31 9.62 6.93 -2.21
CA ALA A 31 8.58 6.55 -1.26
C ALA A 31 8.84 5.20 -0.61
N ALA A 32 9.31 4.21 -1.38
CA ALA A 32 9.66 2.88 -0.87
C ALA A 32 10.83 2.95 0.12
N GLN A 33 11.88 3.69 -0.18
CA GLN A 33 13.01 3.90 0.73
C GLN A 33 12.58 4.57 2.04
N ILE A 34 11.67 5.55 1.98
CA ILE A 34 11.13 6.23 3.15
C ILE A 34 10.32 5.24 4.01
N ILE A 35 9.46 4.40 3.40
CA ILE A 35 8.72 3.35 4.13
C ILE A 35 9.69 2.39 4.82
N GLN A 36 10.69 1.90 4.10
CA GLN A 36 11.72 0.99 4.63
C GLN A 36 12.54 1.61 5.76
N ALA A 37 12.71 2.94 5.74
CA ALA A 37 13.34 3.71 6.82
C ALA A 37 12.40 4.00 8.02
N GLY A 38 11.14 3.56 7.97
CA GLY A 38 10.15 3.76 9.03
C GLY A 38 9.33 5.05 8.90
N GLY A 39 9.35 5.69 7.73
CA GLY A 39 8.53 6.87 7.46
C GLY A 39 7.09 6.53 7.05
N VAL A 40 6.25 7.57 7.05
CA VAL A 40 4.84 7.53 6.65
C VAL A 40 4.65 8.29 5.35
N VAL A 41 4.14 7.62 4.32
CA VAL A 41 3.91 8.23 3.01
C VAL A 41 2.42 8.29 2.66
N ALA A 42 2.04 9.28 1.85
CA ALA A 42 0.74 9.31 1.19
C ALA A 42 0.88 8.90 -0.27
N TYR A 43 -0.07 8.12 -0.78
CA TYR A 43 -0.08 7.64 -2.17
C TYR A 43 -1.51 7.50 -2.71
N PRO A 44 -1.72 7.63 -4.03
CA PRO A 44 -3.05 7.49 -4.62
C PRO A 44 -3.51 6.03 -4.59
N THR A 45 -4.80 5.84 -4.32
CA THR A 45 -5.54 4.59 -4.52
C THR A 45 -6.74 4.86 -5.42
N GLU A 46 -7.64 3.90 -5.60
CA GLU A 46 -8.75 4.05 -6.54
C GLU A 46 -9.61 5.28 -6.23
N SER A 47 -10.10 5.44 -5.00
CA SER A 47 -11.08 6.49 -4.68
C SER A 47 -10.52 7.69 -3.92
N VAL A 48 -9.52 7.47 -3.07
CA VAL A 48 -8.92 8.48 -2.20
C VAL A 48 -7.42 8.22 -2.04
N TYR A 49 -6.68 9.19 -1.55
CA TYR A 49 -5.31 8.94 -1.11
C TYR A 49 -5.28 8.05 0.12
N GLY A 50 -4.30 7.15 0.15
CA GLY A 50 -3.95 6.32 1.30
C GLY A 50 -2.76 6.89 2.05
N LEU A 51 -2.66 6.56 3.34
CA LEU A 51 -1.43 6.64 4.13
C LEU A 51 -0.87 5.25 4.30
N GLY A 52 0.44 5.10 4.17
CA GLY A 52 1.14 3.84 4.34
C GLY A 52 2.46 3.97 5.04
N CYS A 53 2.84 2.89 5.71
CA CYS A 53 4.13 2.68 6.34
C CYS A 53 4.45 1.19 6.38
N ASP A 54 5.62 0.83 6.87
CA ASP A 54 6.00 -0.56 7.12
C ASP A 54 5.16 -1.13 8.28
N PRO A 55 4.35 -2.20 8.07
CA PRO A 55 3.55 -2.84 9.10
C PRO A 55 4.38 -3.52 10.19
N PHE A 56 5.64 -3.83 9.92
CA PHE A 56 6.54 -4.54 10.85
C PHE A 56 7.36 -3.57 11.70
N ASN A 57 7.34 -2.27 11.38
CA ASN A 57 7.92 -1.22 12.19
C ASN A 57 6.85 -0.60 13.11
N GLU A 58 6.83 -1.01 14.39
CA GLU A 58 5.86 -0.53 15.38
C GLU A 58 5.84 0.99 15.49
N SER A 59 7.01 1.62 15.52
CA SER A 59 7.12 3.09 15.63
C SER A 59 6.48 3.80 14.45
N ALA A 60 6.66 3.30 13.22
CA ALA A 60 6.03 3.83 12.02
C ALA A 60 4.50 3.69 12.07
N VAL A 61 4.01 2.53 12.53
CA VAL A 61 2.56 2.30 12.67
C VAL A 61 1.97 3.21 13.75
N MET A 62 2.62 3.37 14.90
CA MET A 62 2.16 4.28 15.96
C MET A 62 2.17 5.74 15.50
N HIS A 63 3.18 6.15 14.75
CA HIS A 63 3.23 7.49 14.14
C HIS A 63 2.05 7.69 13.16
N LEU A 64 1.80 6.73 12.26
CA LEU A 64 0.65 6.77 11.34
C LEU A 64 -0.68 6.87 12.10
N LEU A 65 -0.85 6.10 13.17
CA LEU A 65 -2.05 6.14 14.02
C LEU A 65 -2.21 7.49 14.73
N ALA A 66 -1.12 8.09 15.18
CA ALA A 66 -1.11 9.43 15.78
C ALA A 66 -1.51 10.51 14.76
N ILE A 67 -0.99 10.48 13.52
CA ILE A 67 -1.41 11.37 12.43
C ILE A 67 -2.92 11.29 12.21
N LYS A 68 -3.49 10.09 12.30
CA LYS A 68 -4.91 9.83 12.06
C LYS A 68 -5.81 10.06 13.28
N GLU A 69 -5.23 10.26 14.46
CA GLU A 69 -5.99 10.27 15.73
C GLU A 69 -6.87 9.01 15.83
N ARG A 70 -6.26 7.83 15.55
CA ARG A 70 -6.95 6.54 15.46
C ARG A 70 -6.45 5.57 16.52
N PRO A 71 -7.34 4.98 17.33
CA PRO A 71 -6.92 3.96 18.29
C PRO A 71 -6.44 2.69 17.59
N VAL A 72 -5.37 2.09 18.12
CA VAL A 72 -4.75 0.87 17.58
C VAL A 72 -5.72 -0.31 17.57
N SER A 73 -6.66 -0.37 18.51
CA SER A 73 -7.66 -1.45 18.61
C SER A 73 -8.54 -1.64 17.38
N LYS A 74 -8.65 -0.62 16.52
CA LYS A 74 -9.47 -0.68 15.28
C LYS A 74 -8.84 -1.47 14.15
N GLY A 75 -7.60 -1.92 14.29
CA GLY A 75 -6.87 -2.59 13.22
C GLY A 75 -6.64 -1.74 11.98
N LEU A 76 -5.81 -2.22 11.09
CA LEU A 76 -5.39 -1.57 9.86
C LEU A 76 -5.52 -2.53 8.68
N ILE A 77 -5.52 -2.01 7.47
CA ILE A 77 -5.53 -2.81 6.24
C ILE A 77 -4.09 -3.02 5.78
N LEU A 78 -3.73 -4.24 5.41
CA LEU A 78 -2.53 -4.56 4.66
C LEU A 78 -2.86 -4.58 3.16
N ILE A 79 -2.05 -3.90 2.36
CA ILE A 79 -2.11 -4.05 0.91
C ILE A 79 -0.83 -4.67 0.39
N GLY A 80 -0.97 -5.49 -0.67
CA GLY A 80 0.14 -6.09 -1.39
C GLY A 80 0.06 -5.82 -2.88
N ALA A 81 1.14 -6.09 -3.58
CA ALA A 81 1.20 -6.01 -5.04
C ALA A 81 0.34 -7.10 -5.71
N ASP A 82 0.26 -8.25 -5.06
CA ASP A 82 -0.49 -9.44 -5.44
C ASP A 82 -0.74 -10.33 -4.22
N LEU A 83 -1.46 -11.44 -4.42
CA LEU A 83 -1.76 -12.39 -3.34
C LEU A 83 -0.49 -13.06 -2.79
N SER A 84 0.52 -13.32 -3.63
CA SER A 84 1.75 -13.99 -3.19
C SER A 84 2.51 -13.17 -2.14
N GLN A 85 2.43 -11.85 -2.23
CA GLN A 85 3.02 -10.94 -1.26
C GLN A 85 2.24 -10.91 0.07
N LEU A 86 0.94 -11.17 0.06
CA LEU A 86 0.08 -11.18 1.25
C LEU A 86 0.01 -12.54 1.93
N ALA A 87 0.02 -13.64 1.16
CA ALA A 87 -0.20 -15.00 1.64
C ALA A 87 0.66 -15.43 2.85
N PRO A 88 1.95 -15.06 2.97
CA PRO A 88 2.77 -15.41 4.13
C PRO A 88 2.26 -14.88 5.48
N TYR A 89 1.36 -13.92 5.46
CA TYR A 89 0.78 -13.26 6.64
C TYR A 89 -0.64 -13.72 6.95
N LEU A 90 -1.16 -14.69 6.19
CA LEU A 90 -2.55 -15.14 6.29
C LEU A 90 -2.60 -16.64 6.61
N ARG A 91 -3.61 -17.04 7.36
CA ARG A 91 -4.00 -18.44 7.49
C ARG A 91 -5.09 -18.72 6.49
N LEU A 92 -4.73 -19.32 5.37
CA LEU A 92 -5.62 -19.64 4.26
C LEU A 92 -5.71 -21.15 4.05
N THR A 93 -6.89 -21.64 3.82
CA THR A 93 -7.13 -22.94 3.19
C THR A 93 -6.84 -22.82 1.68
N ASP A 94 -6.64 -23.96 0.99
CA ASP A 94 -6.43 -23.96 -0.47
C ASP A 94 -7.61 -23.32 -1.21
N SER A 95 -8.86 -23.60 -0.77
CA SER A 95 -10.07 -23.02 -1.34
C SER A 95 -10.15 -21.50 -1.17
N GLU A 96 -9.78 -20.97 0.01
CA GLU A 96 -9.73 -19.52 0.25
C GLU A 96 -8.65 -18.84 -0.58
N HIS A 97 -7.50 -19.51 -0.75
CA HIS A 97 -6.42 -19.02 -1.60
C HIS A 97 -6.89 -18.91 -3.06
N GLU A 98 -7.53 -19.95 -3.61
CA GLU A 98 -8.09 -19.92 -4.97
C GLU A 98 -9.16 -18.84 -5.12
N GLN A 99 -10.05 -18.71 -4.13
CA GLN A 99 -11.07 -17.68 -4.11
C GLN A 99 -10.46 -16.27 -4.19
N LEU A 100 -9.45 -15.98 -3.37
CA LEU A 100 -8.79 -14.68 -3.36
C LEU A 100 -8.02 -14.41 -4.65
N ALA A 101 -7.36 -15.42 -5.22
CA ALA A 101 -6.63 -15.30 -6.49
C ALA A 101 -7.55 -14.86 -7.64
N GLY A 102 -8.81 -15.29 -7.64
CA GLY A 102 -9.81 -14.91 -8.64
C GLY A 102 -10.49 -13.55 -8.38
N GLN A 103 -10.26 -12.92 -7.21
CA GLN A 103 -10.95 -11.69 -6.80
C GLN A 103 -10.11 -10.43 -6.92
N TRP A 104 -8.80 -10.51 -7.04
CA TRP A 104 -7.87 -9.39 -7.08
C TRP A 104 -7.04 -9.32 -8.38
N PRO A 105 -6.62 -8.10 -8.78
CA PRO A 105 -6.81 -6.78 -8.14
C PRO A 105 -8.24 -6.26 -8.25
N ALA A 106 -8.75 -5.64 -7.17
CA ALA A 106 -10.10 -5.07 -7.13
C ALA A 106 -10.28 -4.09 -5.93
N PRO A 107 -11.31 -3.23 -5.93
CA PRO A 107 -11.68 -2.40 -4.78
C PRO A 107 -12.41 -3.23 -3.70
N ARG A 108 -11.86 -4.38 -3.36
CA ARG A 108 -12.39 -5.33 -2.36
C ARG A 108 -11.34 -5.63 -1.32
N THR A 109 -11.72 -5.45 -0.05
CA THR A 109 -10.91 -5.78 1.14
C THR A 109 -11.53 -7.00 1.79
N TYR A 110 -10.73 -7.98 2.12
CA TYR A 110 -11.18 -9.18 2.83
C TYR A 110 -10.65 -9.21 4.25
N LEU A 111 -11.50 -9.61 5.22
CA LEU A 111 -11.06 -10.02 6.54
C LEU A 111 -10.71 -11.50 6.48
N VAL A 112 -9.47 -11.81 6.83
CA VAL A 112 -8.90 -13.16 6.78
C VAL A 112 -8.26 -13.47 8.12
N GLU A 113 -8.26 -14.73 8.56
CA GLU A 113 -7.53 -15.13 9.76
C GLU A 113 -6.05 -14.76 9.66
N ALA A 114 -5.57 -14.03 10.66
CA ALA A 114 -4.21 -13.54 10.67
C ALA A 114 -3.21 -14.68 10.91
N GLY A 115 -2.15 -14.70 10.12
CA GLY A 115 -0.98 -15.52 10.39
C GLY A 115 -0.22 -15.03 11.64
N GLU A 116 0.67 -15.86 12.14
CA GLU A 116 1.45 -15.56 13.34
C GLU A 116 2.40 -14.36 13.16
N ASN A 117 2.79 -14.11 11.90
CA ASN A 117 3.66 -13.01 11.52
C ASN A 117 2.97 -11.65 11.45
N VAL A 118 1.63 -11.58 11.65
CA VAL A 118 0.91 -10.29 11.67
C VAL A 118 0.99 -9.66 13.07
N PRO A 119 1.65 -8.50 13.21
CA PRO A 119 1.79 -7.85 14.50
C PRO A 119 0.44 -7.46 15.12
N ALA A 120 0.36 -7.47 16.46
CA ALA A 120 -0.85 -7.11 17.18
C ALA A 120 -1.31 -5.67 16.89
N TRP A 121 -0.38 -4.74 16.70
CA TRP A 121 -0.69 -3.35 16.36
C TRP A 121 -1.28 -3.17 14.94
N VAL A 122 -1.13 -4.18 14.04
CA VAL A 122 -1.75 -4.19 12.72
C VAL A 122 -3.17 -4.74 12.78
N ARG A 123 -3.38 -5.90 13.42
CA ARG A 123 -4.71 -6.53 13.52
C ARG A 123 -5.61 -5.88 14.57
N GLY A 124 -5.04 -5.14 15.51
CA GLY A 124 -5.79 -4.53 16.60
C GLY A 124 -6.37 -5.57 17.58
N ALA A 125 -7.62 -5.39 17.97
CA ALA A 125 -8.32 -6.26 18.92
C ALA A 125 -8.93 -7.52 18.27
N PHE A 126 -8.58 -7.85 17.00
CA PHE A 126 -9.21 -8.91 16.23
C PHE A 126 -8.27 -10.09 15.97
N SER A 127 -8.82 -11.28 15.72
CA SER A 127 -8.06 -12.44 15.19
C SER A 127 -7.80 -12.31 13.68
N LYS A 128 -8.68 -11.65 12.95
CA LYS A 128 -8.62 -11.42 11.51
C LYS A 128 -7.87 -10.13 11.18
N VAL A 129 -7.20 -10.13 10.04
CA VAL A 129 -6.57 -8.96 9.42
C VAL A 129 -7.29 -8.58 8.13
N ALA A 130 -7.43 -7.28 7.89
CA ALA A 130 -7.98 -6.78 6.65
C ALA A 130 -6.89 -6.73 5.58
N VAL A 131 -7.12 -7.35 4.43
CA VAL A 131 -6.14 -7.44 3.33
C VAL A 131 -6.75 -7.07 1.99
N ARG A 132 -5.93 -6.54 1.08
CA ARG A 132 -6.37 -6.16 -0.25
C ARG A 132 -5.19 -6.12 -1.24
N VAL A 133 -5.44 -6.50 -2.48
CA VAL A 133 -4.63 -6.12 -3.64
C VAL A 133 -5.38 -5.01 -4.38
N PRO A 134 -4.90 -3.75 -4.32
CA PRO A 134 -5.61 -2.61 -4.90
C PRO A 134 -5.62 -2.67 -6.43
N ASP A 135 -6.70 -2.20 -7.05
CA ASP A 135 -6.77 -2.00 -8.49
C ASP A 135 -6.27 -0.60 -8.90
N HIS A 136 -5.14 -0.21 -8.32
CA HIS A 136 -4.46 1.03 -8.64
C HIS A 136 -2.99 0.73 -8.93
N PRO A 137 -2.48 0.98 -10.15
CA PRO A 137 -1.12 0.61 -10.54
C PRO A 137 -0.05 1.14 -9.60
N LEU A 138 -0.07 2.45 -9.28
CA LEU A 138 0.93 3.07 -8.41
C LEU A 138 0.94 2.48 -7.00
N ALA A 139 -0.22 2.09 -6.47
CA ALA A 139 -0.29 1.46 -5.14
C ALA A 139 0.35 0.06 -5.16
N ARG A 140 0.12 -0.73 -6.23
CA ARG A 140 0.77 -2.03 -6.40
C ARG A 140 2.28 -1.89 -6.64
N ASP A 141 2.67 -0.92 -7.48
CA ASP A 141 4.10 -0.69 -7.78
C ASP A 141 4.86 -0.21 -6.54
N LEU A 142 4.23 0.57 -5.66
CA LEU A 142 4.80 0.92 -4.36
C LEU A 142 5.02 -0.32 -3.50
N CYS A 143 4.04 -1.24 -3.42
CA CYS A 143 4.19 -2.50 -2.70
C CYS A 143 5.32 -3.37 -3.28
N ARG A 144 5.48 -3.41 -4.62
CA ARG A 144 6.60 -4.10 -5.29
C ARG A 144 7.94 -3.48 -4.92
N ALA A 145 8.03 -2.14 -4.98
CA ALA A 145 9.26 -1.42 -4.67
C ALA A 145 9.67 -1.56 -3.20
N VAL A 146 8.72 -1.64 -2.27
CA VAL A 146 8.98 -1.91 -0.85
C VAL A 146 9.42 -3.35 -0.61
N GLY A 147 8.93 -4.32 -1.39
CA GLY A 147 9.26 -5.74 -1.30
C GLY A 147 8.40 -6.56 -0.33
N HIS A 148 7.51 -5.92 0.42
CA HIS A 148 6.57 -6.56 1.35
C HIS A 148 5.24 -5.78 1.41
N PRO A 149 4.17 -6.34 2.02
CA PRO A 149 2.92 -5.61 2.23
C PRO A 149 3.15 -4.31 3.02
N ILE A 150 2.34 -3.31 2.74
CA ILE A 150 2.35 -2.05 3.49
C ILE A 150 1.00 -1.79 4.15
N ILE A 151 1.00 -0.97 5.21
CA ILE A 151 -0.24 -0.43 5.76
C ILE A 151 -0.95 0.42 4.71
N SER A 152 -2.27 0.33 4.68
CA SER A 152 -3.12 1.22 3.88
C SER A 152 -4.32 1.69 4.69
N THR A 153 -4.43 2.99 4.84
CA THR A 153 -5.60 3.63 5.44
C THR A 153 -5.86 4.96 4.75
N SER A 154 -7.09 5.45 4.74
CA SER A 154 -7.43 6.72 4.08
C SER A 154 -6.63 7.91 4.60
N ALA A 155 -6.21 8.82 3.72
CA ALA A 155 -5.44 10.02 4.07
C ALA A 155 -6.36 11.10 4.63
N ASN A 156 -6.68 11.00 5.93
CA ASN A 156 -7.48 11.93 6.71
C ASN A 156 -7.27 11.72 8.22
N ILE A 157 -7.54 12.73 9.01
CA ILE A 157 -7.80 12.57 10.44
C ILE A 157 -9.14 11.82 10.59
N SER A 158 -9.24 10.92 11.56
CA SER A 158 -10.46 10.12 11.78
C SER A 158 -11.70 11.01 11.92
N GLY A 159 -12.76 10.64 11.20
CA GLY A 159 -14.00 11.42 11.17
C GLY A 159 -14.02 12.58 10.16
N ARG A 160 -12.90 12.95 9.54
CA ARG A 160 -12.84 13.99 8.50
C ARG A 160 -12.88 13.37 7.09
N PRO A 161 -13.29 14.11 6.05
CA PRO A 161 -13.24 13.63 4.67
C PRO A 161 -11.82 13.27 4.22
N ALA A 162 -11.69 12.15 3.52
CA ALA A 162 -10.41 11.71 2.97
C ALA A 162 -9.97 12.56 1.77
N ALA A 163 -8.66 12.82 1.66
CA ALA A 163 -8.08 13.55 0.55
C ALA A 163 -8.17 12.74 -0.76
N ARG A 164 -8.50 13.42 -1.87
CA ARG A 164 -8.66 12.82 -3.21
C ARG A 164 -7.57 13.25 -4.20
N ASN A 165 -6.67 14.10 -3.78
CA ASN A 165 -5.51 14.53 -4.56
C ASN A 165 -4.39 14.99 -3.64
N GLN A 166 -3.17 15.07 -4.17
CA GLN A 166 -1.97 15.43 -3.43
C GLN A 166 -2.04 16.81 -2.76
N PHE A 167 -2.73 17.77 -3.35
CA PHE A 167 -2.86 19.13 -2.78
C PHE A 167 -3.75 19.13 -1.54
N GLN A 168 -4.81 18.30 -1.52
CA GLN A 168 -5.63 18.10 -0.33
C GLN A 168 -4.84 17.38 0.76
N VAL A 169 -4.01 16.38 0.41
CA VAL A 169 -3.11 15.72 1.36
C VAL A 169 -2.16 16.72 1.96
N ALA A 170 -1.43 17.48 1.13
CA ALA A 170 -0.46 18.48 1.59
C ALA A 170 -1.09 19.52 2.52
N ARG A 171 -2.28 20.00 2.19
CA ARG A 171 -3.01 20.97 3.02
C ARG A 171 -3.48 20.41 4.36
N GLN A 172 -3.93 19.12 4.39
CA GLN A 172 -4.52 18.52 5.59
C GLN A 172 -3.48 17.88 6.52
N LEU A 173 -2.43 17.30 5.95
CA LEU A 173 -1.51 16.40 6.63
C LEU A 173 -0.04 16.63 6.28
N GLY A 174 0.28 17.56 5.37
CA GLY A 174 1.61 17.66 4.74
C GLY A 174 2.78 17.73 5.73
N GLU A 175 2.65 18.52 6.79
CA GLU A 175 3.69 18.67 7.82
C GLU A 175 3.90 17.44 8.71
N ARG A 176 3.01 16.45 8.60
CA ARG A 176 3.03 15.21 9.40
C ARG A 176 3.47 13.99 8.59
N LEU A 177 3.77 14.17 7.29
CA LEU A 177 4.12 13.10 6.36
C LEU A 177 5.55 13.26 5.86
N ASP A 178 6.23 12.14 5.67
CA ASP A 178 7.60 12.14 5.15
C ASP A 178 7.64 12.28 3.63
N PHE A 179 6.57 11.84 2.93
CA PHE A 179 6.48 11.96 1.47
C PHE A 179 5.05 11.88 0.95
N ILE A 180 4.80 12.52 -0.20
CA ILE A 180 3.53 12.44 -0.93
C ILE A 180 3.81 12.02 -2.37
N VAL A 181 3.41 10.81 -2.74
CA VAL A 181 3.48 10.32 -4.12
C VAL A 181 2.44 11.05 -4.96
N SER A 182 2.88 11.67 -6.05
CA SER A 182 1.97 12.32 -7.00
C SER A 182 1.20 11.27 -7.80
N GLY A 183 -0.09 11.53 -8.03
CA GLY A 183 -0.94 10.65 -8.83
C GLY A 183 -2.41 11.03 -8.73
N ALA A 184 -3.23 10.40 -9.56
CA ALA A 184 -4.66 10.66 -9.61
C ALA A 184 -5.44 9.53 -8.94
N CYS A 185 -6.54 9.87 -8.27
CA CYS A 185 -7.59 8.94 -7.86
C CYS A 185 -8.77 9.08 -8.80
N ASP A 186 -9.53 8.02 -9.02
CA ASP A 186 -10.79 8.08 -9.73
C ASP A 186 -11.85 8.75 -8.84
N ARG A 187 -12.37 9.88 -9.31
CA ARG A 187 -13.38 10.66 -8.57
C ARG A 187 -14.72 9.93 -8.46
N ALA A 188 -15.02 9.02 -9.37
CA ALA A 188 -16.25 8.24 -9.38
C ALA A 188 -16.15 6.96 -8.54
N ALA A 189 -14.93 6.50 -8.23
CA ALA A 189 -14.73 5.31 -7.44
C ALA A 189 -15.21 5.48 -5.99
N LYS A 190 -15.81 4.43 -5.46
CA LYS A 190 -16.21 4.33 -4.06
C LYS A 190 -15.11 3.70 -3.20
N PRO A 191 -15.12 3.89 -1.87
CA PRO A 191 -14.25 3.14 -0.97
C PRO A 191 -14.44 1.63 -1.16
N SER A 192 -13.37 0.85 -0.89
CA SER A 192 -13.43 -0.60 -1.03
C SER A 192 -14.51 -1.22 -0.15
N THR A 193 -15.25 -2.17 -0.69
CA THR A 193 -16.12 -3.05 0.10
C THR A 193 -15.29 -3.89 1.06
N ILE A 194 -15.74 -4.08 2.30
CA ILE A 194 -15.10 -4.98 3.27
C ILE A 194 -15.97 -6.22 3.44
N ILE A 195 -15.39 -7.39 3.19
CA ILE A 195 -16.07 -8.69 3.19
C ILE A 195 -15.32 -9.62 4.16
N ASP A 196 -16.03 -10.30 5.02
CA ASP A 196 -15.48 -11.40 5.79
C ASP A 196 -15.34 -12.64 4.86
N LEU A 197 -14.12 -13.14 4.69
CA LEU A 197 -13.84 -14.19 3.70
C LEU A 197 -14.57 -15.49 4.01
N GLU A 198 -14.56 -15.89 5.27
CA GLU A 198 -15.16 -17.15 5.75
C GLU A 198 -16.69 -17.15 5.62
N SER A 199 -17.33 -16.08 6.11
CA SER A 199 -18.80 -16.01 6.14
C SER A 199 -19.44 -15.37 4.91
N GLY A 200 -18.64 -14.72 4.04
CA GLY A 200 -19.12 -13.94 2.90
C GLY A 200 -19.87 -12.65 3.30
N ARG A 201 -19.95 -12.32 4.60
CA ARG A 201 -20.70 -11.17 5.09
C ARG A 201 -20.04 -9.86 4.71
N ILE A 202 -20.81 -8.93 4.15
CA ILE A 202 -20.37 -7.57 3.86
C ILE A 202 -20.46 -6.74 5.13
N LEU A 203 -19.34 -6.19 5.59
CA LEU A 203 -19.22 -5.35 6.77
C LEU A 203 -19.25 -3.85 6.43
N ARG A 204 -18.85 -3.51 5.20
CA ARG A 204 -18.93 -2.18 4.61
C ARG A 204 -19.14 -2.31 3.11
N ALA A 205 -20.14 -1.64 2.55
CA ALA A 205 -20.41 -1.53 1.11
C ALA A 205 -19.83 -0.23 0.53
#